data_b8e949a69586a9148076174099ed14a8
#
_entry.id   b8e949a69586a9148076174099ed14a8
#
_cell.length_a   1.000
_cell.length_b   1.000
_cell.length_c   1.000
_cell.angle_alpha   90.00
_cell.angle_beta   90.00
_cell.angle_gamma   90.00
#
_symmetry.space_group_name_H-M   'P 1'
#
loop_
_entity.id
_entity.type
_entity.pdbx_description
1 polymer ?
#
loop_
_entity_poly.entity_id
_entity_poly.type
_entity_poly.pdbx_seq_one_letter_code
_entity_poly.pdbx_strand_id
1 'polypeptide(L)'
;TFGGLHLKCGVEPDMAMFGKALGNGYAITATIGRREVMEAAQSTFISSTFWTERIGPTAALKTLEVMEREKSWEKITTTGLDIRCRWQQLADKHGLSIEHWGLPALTGFTIKSEQALAYKTLITQEMLSKGYLAGNSVYVCTEHTPEVIDGFFEVLDPVFGLIQDCEQGRDVMSLLNGPVCHAGFK
;
A
#
# COMPACT_ATOMS: atom_id res chain seq x y z
N THR A 1 5.97 8.93 8.42
CA THR A 1 6.80 10.02 8.97
C THR A 1 6.92 11.12 7.93
N PHE A 2 6.63 12.37 8.31
CA PHE A 2 6.88 13.52 7.44
C PHE A 2 8.39 13.67 7.20
N GLY A 3 8.80 13.87 5.96
CA GLY A 3 10.22 13.99 5.57
C GLY A 3 10.96 12.69 5.30
N GLY A 4 10.36 11.54 5.57
CA GLY A 4 10.91 10.23 5.19
C GLY A 4 11.21 9.29 6.36
N LEU A 5 11.22 8.01 6.06
CA LEU A 5 11.39 6.94 7.05
C LEU A 5 12.76 6.96 7.74
N HIS A 6 13.79 7.44 7.05
CA HIS A 6 15.15 7.57 7.60
C HIS A 6 15.18 8.41 8.89
N LEU A 7 14.33 9.43 9.00
CA LEU A 7 14.21 10.26 10.20
C LEU A 7 13.74 9.44 11.41
N LYS A 8 12.78 8.53 11.20
CA LYS A 8 12.28 7.64 12.24
C LYS A 8 13.33 6.61 12.70
N CYS A 9 14.19 6.19 11.77
CA CYS A 9 15.23 5.20 12.03
C CYS A 9 16.55 5.83 12.56
N GLY A 10 16.63 7.16 12.68
CA GLY A 10 17.84 7.86 13.07
C GLY A 10 18.99 7.74 12.06
N VAL A 11 18.68 7.52 10.79
CA VAL A 11 19.66 7.42 9.70
C VAL A 11 19.83 8.78 9.05
N GLU A 12 21.06 9.22 8.88
CA GLU A 12 21.41 10.43 8.13
C GLU A 12 22.02 10.05 6.77
N PRO A 13 21.21 9.93 5.71
CA PRO A 13 21.71 9.56 4.39
C PRO A 13 22.50 10.71 3.74
N ASP A 14 23.47 10.39 2.91
CA ASP A 14 24.17 11.37 2.09
C ASP A 14 23.24 11.96 1.02
N MET A 15 22.34 11.14 0.48
CA MET A 15 21.27 11.54 -0.45
C MET A 15 19.97 10.81 -0.13
N ALA A 16 18.85 11.48 -0.37
CA ALA A 16 17.51 10.90 -0.31
C ALA A 16 16.72 11.24 -1.58
N MET A 17 16.05 10.24 -2.13
CA MET A 17 15.19 10.40 -3.30
C MET A 17 13.72 10.25 -2.90
N PHE A 18 12.90 11.21 -3.30
CA PHE A 18 11.47 11.24 -3.05
C PHE A 18 10.70 11.20 -4.36
N GLY A 19 9.58 10.51 -4.36
CA GLY A 19 8.69 10.40 -5.51
C GLY A 19 7.32 9.91 -5.07
N LYS A 20 6.54 9.35 -5.97
CA LYS A 20 5.21 8.77 -5.70
C LYS A 20 4.30 9.72 -4.91
N ALA A 21 4.19 9.56 -3.59
CA ALA A 21 3.38 10.41 -2.72
C ALA A 21 3.75 11.90 -2.79
N LEU A 22 4.98 12.27 -3.15
CA LEU A 22 5.38 13.65 -3.31
C LEU A 22 4.52 14.37 -4.35
N GLY A 23 4.29 13.74 -5.48
CA GLY A 23 3.44 14.29 -6.55
C GLY A 23 1.96 13.99 -6.38
N ASN A 24 1.62 13.00 -5.56
CA ASN A 24 0.25 12.53 -5.28
C ASN A 24 -0.61 12.38 -6.56
N GLY A 25 -0.08 11.63 -7.52
CA GLY A 25 -0.69 11.39 -8.84
C GLY A 25 -0.04 12.16 -9.99
N TYR A 26 0.76 13.17 -9.71
CA TYR A 26 1.52 13.90 -10.72
C TYR A 26 2.98 13.43 -10.77
N ALA A 27 3.54 13.44 -11.98
CA ALA A 27 4.90 12.95 -12.23
C ALA A 27 5.93 13.95 -11.74
N ILE A 28 6.49 13.70 -10.55
CA ILE A 28 7.61 14.45 -10.00
C ILE A 28 8.44 13.58 -9.07
N THR A 29 9.74 13.78 -9.09
CA THR A 29 10.69 13.26 -8.12
C THR A 29 11.59 14.37 -7.62
N ALA A 30 12.14 14.21 -6.42
CA ALA A 30 13.13 15.12 -5.88
C ALA A 30 14.31 14.32 -5.31
N THR A 31 15.50 14.75 -5.61
CA THR A 31 16.74 14.25 -4.99
C THR A 31 17.33 15.38 -4.16
N ILE A 32 17.48 15.14 -2.87
CA ILE A 32 18.11 16.08 -1.93
C ILE A 32 19.27 15.38 -1.22
N GLY A 33 20.24 16.15 -0.76
CA GLY A 33 21.38 15.56 -0.07
C GLY A 33 22.34 16.61 0.50
N ARG A 34 23.40 16.10 1.10
CA ARG A 34 24.48 16.96 1.62
C ARG A 34 25.14 17.74 0.49
N ARG A 35 25.59 18.97 0.80
CA ARG A 35 26.19 19.85 -0.21
C ARG A 35 27.34 19.19 -0.93
N GLU A 36 28.24 18.55 -0.19
CA GLU A 36 29.46 17.93 -0.74
C GLU A 36 29.14 16.84 -1.76
N VAL A 37 28.04 16.13 -1.57
CA VAL A 37 27.57 15.08 -2.47
C VAL A 37 26.81 15.68 -3.66
N MET A 38 25.94 16.65 -3.42
CA MET A 38 25.13 17.27 -4.46
C MET A 38 25.93 18.18 -5.39
N GLU A 39 27.06 18.73 -4.94
CA GLU A 39 27.98 19.51 -5.81
C GLU A 39 28.52 18.68 -6.98
N ALA A 40 28.62 17.35 -6.85
CA ALA A 40 28.99 16.46 -7.95
C ALA A 40 28.05 16.56 -9.16
N ALA A 41 26.80 16.98 -8.96
CA ALA A 41 25.84 17.21 -10.03
C ALA A 41 26.30 18.30 -11.02
N GLN A 42 27.14 19.27 -10.58
CA GLN A 42 27.67 20.34 -11.42
C GLN A 42 28.62 19.81 -12.50
N SER A 43 29.25 18.66 -12.27
CA SER A 43 30.19 18.02 -13.20
C SER A 43 29.56 16.88 -14.00
N THR A 44 28.25 16.63 -13.84
CA THR A 44 27.53 15.56 -14.53
C THR A 44 26.50 16.13 -15.50
N PHE A 45 26.16 15.32 -16.52
CA PHE A 45 25.08 15.68 -17.44
C PHE A 45 23.75 15.22 -16.84
N ILE A 46 22.95 16.18 -16.38
CA ILE A 46 21.57 15.95 -15.91
C ILE A 46 20.63 16.65 -16.89
N SER A 47 19.71 15.90 -17.48
CA SER A 47 18.74 16.40 -18.44
C SER A 47 17.38 15.77 -18.25
N SER A 48 16.34 16.51 -18.61
CA SER A 48 14.95 16.08 -18.56
C SER A 48 14.13 16.83 -19.60
N THR A 49 13.13 16.17 -20.19
CA THR A 49 12.17 16.82 -21.09
C THR A 49 11.29 17.84 -20.35
N PHE A 50 10.99 17.57 -19.08
CA PHE A 50 10.07 18.40 -18.26
C PHE A 50 10.80 19.39 -17.36
N TRP A 51 11.98 19.83 -17.74
CA TRP A 51 12.88 20.65 -16.93
C TRP A 51 12.26 21.95 -16.41
N THR A 52 11.41 22.58 -17.22
CA THR A 52 10.73 23.83 -16.90
C THR A 52 9.22 23.69 -16.67
N GLU A 53 8.76 22.45 -16.59
CA GLU A 53 7.37 22.12 -16.31
C GLU A 53 7.00 22.54 -14.89
N ARG A 54 5.78 23.07 -14.67
CA ARG A 54 5.35 23.61 -13.37
C ARG A 54 4.29 22.78 -12.67
N ILE A 55 3.64 21.84 -13.36
CA ILE A 55 2.53 21.04 -12.78
C ILE A 55 3.05 20.18 -11.64
N GLY A 56 4.10 19.41 -11.89
CA GLY A 56 4.71 18.54 -10.88
C GLY A 56 5.17 19.29 -9.63
N PRO A 57 6.00 20.34 -9.74
CA PRO A 57 6.41 21.17 -8.59
C PRO A 57 5.25 21.80 -7.83
N THR A 58 4.23 22.31 -8.52
CA THR A 58 3.04 22.88 -7.89
C THR A 58 2.25 21.83 -7.12
N ALA A 59 2.07 20.64 -7.70
CA ALA A 59 1.42 19.52 -7.05
C ALA A 59 2.20 19.04 -5.81
N ALA A 60 3.53 18.96 -5.91
CA ALA A 60 4.40 18.57 -4.80
C ALA A 60 4.30 19.57 -3.62
N LEU A 61 4.39 20.86 -3.90
CA LEU A 61 4.25 21.89 -2.86
C LEU A 61 2.88 21.81 -2.18
N LYS A 62 1.81 21.63 -2.96
CA LYS A 62 0.45 21.50 -2.40
C LYS A 62 0.28 20.21 -1.60
N THR A 63 0.89 19.12 -2.05
CA THR A 63 0.90 17.85 -1.31
C THR A 63 1.58 18.01 0.04
N LEU A 64 2.75 18.65 0.10
CA LEU A 64 3.47 18.90 1.35
C LEU A 64 2.68 19.77 2.32
N GLU A 65 2.07 20.86 1.81
CA GLU A 65 1.19 21.74 2.60
C GLU A 65 0.02 20.96 3.22
N VAL A 66 -0.66 20.13 2.42
CA VAL A 66 -1.80 19.32 2.90
C VAL A 66 -1.32 18.26 3.89
N MET A 67 -0.22 17.58 3.61
CA MET A 67 0.36 16.60 4.52
C MET A 67 0.63 17.20 5.90
N GLU A 68 1.27 18.36 5.94
CA GLU A 68 1.60 19.05 7.19
C GLU A 68 0.34 19.52 7.94
N ARG A 69 -0.60 20.16 7.24
CA ARG A 69 -1.87 20.63 7.81
C ARG A 69 -2.69 19.49 8.40
N GLU A 70 -2.82 18.39 7.67
CA GLU A 70 -3.65 17.24 8.05
C GLU A 70 -2.92 16.22 8.92
N LYS A 71 -1.61 16.33 9.08
CA LYS A 71 -0.76 15.29 9.68
C LYS A 71 -1.03 13.92 9.07
N SER A 72 -1.11 13.87 7.75
CA SER A 72 -1.58 12.70 7.01
C SER A 72 -0.80 11.41 7.36
N TRP A 73 0.51 11.52 7.66
CA TRP A 73 1.34 10.37 8.07
C TRP A 73 0.87 9.72 9.38
N GLU A 74 0.29 10.49 10.31
CA GLU A 74 -0.29 9.97 11.55
C GLU A 74 -1.62 9.27 11.25
N LYS A 75 -2.49 9.92 10.47
CA LYS A 75 -3.79 9.36 10.04
C LYS A 75 -3.61 8.04 9.32
N ILE A 76 -2.81 7.99 8.25
CA ILE A 76 -2.60 6.76 7.47
C ILE A 76 -1.92 5.65 8.26
N THR A 77 -1.07 6.00 9.24
CA THR A 77 -0.46 5.02 10.12
C THR A 77 -1.49 4.39 11.06
N THR A 78 -2.32 5.21 11.70
CA THR A 78 -3.39 4.75 12.59
C THR A 78 -4.40 3.89 11.84
N THR A 79 -4.86 4.35 10.68
CA THR A 79 -5.77 3.61 9.81
C THR A 79 -5.18 2.27 9.37
N GLY A 80 -3.91 2.24 8.99
CA GLY A 80 -3.26 0.99 8.59
C GLY A 80 -3.08 -0.02 9.73
N LEU A 81 -2.88 0.46 10.96
CA LEU A 81 -2.87 -0.40 12.14
C LEU A 81 -4.25 -0.97 12.46
N ASP A 82 -5.30 -0.15 12.32
CA ASP A 82 -6.69 -0.62 12.47
C ASP A 82 -7.02 -1.70 11.43
N ILE A 83 -6.69 -1.49 10.16
CA ILE A 83 -6.88 -2.48 9.10
C ILE A 83 -6.16 -3.80 9.42
N ARG A 84 -4.93 -3.76 9.93
CA ARG A 84 -4.22 -4.97 10.38
C ARG A 84 -4.94 -5.69 11.50
N CYS A 85 -5.39 -4.95 12.49
CA CYS A 85 -6.13 -5.50 13.62
C CYS A 85 -7.41 -6.21 13.14
N ARG A 86 -8.15 -5.58 12.26
CA ARG A 86 -9.39 -6.15 11.68
C ARG A 86 -9.12 -7.37 10.81
N TRP A 87 -8.06 -7.38 9.99
CA TRP A 87 -7.67 -8.59 9.26
C TRP A 87 -7.34 -9.75 10.18
N GLN A 88 -6.64 -9.48 11.30
CA GLN A 88 -6.34 -10.52 12.29
C GLN A 88 -7.63 -11.04 12.94
N GLN A 89 -8.52 -10.16 13.38
CA GLN A 89 -9.81 -10.54 13.95
C GLN A 89 -10.65 -11.38 12.99
N LEU A 90 -10.64 -11.01 11.69
CA LEU A 90 -11.33 -11.74 10.66
C LEU A 90 -10.72 -13.13 10.43
N ALA A 91 -9.40 -13.21 10.40
CA ALA A 91 -8.68 -14.49 10.29
C ALA A 91 -8.99 -15.39 11.50
N ASP A 92 -8.93 -14.85 12.71
CA ASP A 92 -9.23 -15.57 13.94
C ASP A 92 -10.68 -16.09 13.95
N LYS A 93 -11.65 -15.27 13.51
CA LYS A 93 -13.07 -15.64 13.38
C LYS A 93 -13.26 -16.85 12.48
N HIS A 94 -12.51 -16.94 11.38
CA HIS A 94 -12.61 -18.03 10.42
C HIS A 94 -11.55 -19.12 10.60
N GLY A 95 -10.77 -19.08 11.69
CA GLY A 95 -9.76 -20.10 11.99
C GLY A 95 -8.60 -20.13 10.98
N LEU A 96 -8.34 -19.01 10.30
CA LEU A 96 -7.28 -18.87 9.33
C LEU A 96 -6.00 -18.31 9.96
N SER A 97 -4.85 -18.78 9.51
CA SER A 97 -3.56 -18.21 9.93
C SER A 97 -3.05 -17.24 8.88
N ILE A 98 -2.80 -16.00 9.29
CA ILE A 98 -2.24 -14.97 8.40
C ILE A 98 -0.92 -14.43 8.93
N GLU A 99 -0.15 -13.84 8.05
CA GLU A 99 1.08 -13.10 8.38
C GLU A 99 0.99 -11.70 7.79
N HIS A 100 1.18 -10.69 8.63
CA HIS A 100 1.20 -9.29 8.20
C HIS A 100 2.60 -8.89 7.71
N TRP A 101 2.64 -8.04 6.69
CA TRP A 101 3.88 -7.49 6.15
C TRP A 101 3.73 -6.00 5.78
N GLY A 102 4.86 -5.36 5.50
CA GLY A 102 4.93 -3.96 5.10
C GLY A 102 4.85 -2.97 6.26
N LEU A 103 4.79 -1.70 5.93
CA LEU A 103 4.57 -0.59 6.89
C LEU A 103 3.07 -0.39 7.12
N PRO A 104 2.62 0.21 8.23
CA PRO A 104 1.19 0.49 8.42
C PRO A 104 0.55 1.25 7.26
N ALA A 105 1.23 2.28 6.72
CA ALA A 105 0.73 3.04 5.58
C ALA A 105 0.68 2.25 4.26
N LEU A 106 1.39 1.13 4.17
CA LEU A 106 1.42 0.21 3.04
C LEU A 106 1.46 -1.21 3.61
N THR A 107 0.32 -1.68 4.03
CA THR A 107 0.17 -2.93 4.75
C THR A 107 -0.46 -4.02 3.89
N GLY A 108 -0.10 -5.25 4.19
CA GLY A 108 -0.71 -6.42 3.59
C GLY A 108 -0.67 -7.62 4.52
N PHE A 109 -1.29 -8.69 4.07
CA PHE A 109 -1.27 -9.99 4.73
C PHE A 109 -1.09 -11.11 3.71
N THR A 110 -0.65 -12.25 4.19
CA THR A 110 -0.61 -13.50 3.43
C THR A 110 -1.24 -14.59 4.27
N ILE A 111 -2.12 -15.39 3.69
CA ILE A 111 -2.68 -16.57 4.34
C ILE A 111 -1.60 -17.65 4.33
N LYS A 112 -1.32 -18.25 5.49
CA LYS A 112 -0.32 -19.30 5.65
C LYS A 112 -0.88 -20.64 5.17
N SER A 113 -0.85 -20.83 3.85
CA SER A 113 -1.33 -22.01 3.15
C SER A 113 -0.52 -22.24 1.88
N GLU A 114 -0.43 -23.48 1.43
CA GLU A 114 0.14 -23.82 0.13
C GLU A 114 -0.68 -23.19 -1.02
N GLN A 115 -1.95 -22.88 -0.78
CA GLN A 115 -2.87 -22.26 -1.74
C GLN A 115 -2.94 -20.72 -1.66
N ALA A 116 -1.97 -20.07 -0.99
CA ALA A 116 -1.98 -18.62 -0.73
C ALA A 116 -2.22 -17.75 -1.97
N LEU A 117 -1.67 -18.13 -3.14
CA LEU A 117 -1.87 -17.40 -4.39
C LEU A 117 -3.29 -17.59 -4.94
N ALA A 118 -3.87 -18.78 -4.81
CA ALA A 118 -5.25 -19.03 -5.18
C ALA A 118 -6.21 -18.23 -4.30
N TYR A 119 -5.96 -18.16 -3.00
CA TYR A 119 -6.75 -17.34 -2.08
C TYR A 119 -6.60 -15.85 -2.34
N LYS A 120 -5.40 -15.38 -2.68
CA LYS A 120 -5.22 -13.98 -3.14
C LYS A 120 -6.07 -13.69 -4.38
N THR A 121 -6.11 -14.63 -5.32
CA THR A 121 -6.92 -14.50 -6.55
C THR A 121 -8.41 -14.48 -6.21
N LEU A 122 -8.86 -15.38 -5.33
CA LEU A 122 -10.25 -15.45 -4.88
C LEU A 122 -10.68 -14.15 -4.17
N ILE A 123 -9.86 -13.63 -3.26
CA ILE A 123 -10.13 -12.34 -2.60
C ILE A 123 -10.32 -11.24 -3.65
N THR A 124 -9.39 -11.13 -4.62
CA THR A 124 -9.49 -10.10 -5.65
C THR A 124 -10.75 -10.25 -6.50
N GLN A 125 -11.09 -11.47 -6.90
CA GLN A 125 -12.27 -11.79 -7.69
C GLN A 125 -13.57 -11.42 -6.94
N GLU A 126 -13.73 -11.91 -5.73
CA GLU A 126 -14.95 -11.72 -4.95
C GLU A 126 -15.14 -10.25 -4.55
N MET A 127 -14.08 -9.58 -4.13
CA MET A 127 -14.13 -8.16 -3.78
C MET A 127 -14.48 -7.30 -5.01
N LEU A 128 -13.88 -7.60 -6.18
CA LEU A 128 -14.19 -6.89 -7.43
C LEU A 128 -15.66 -7.06 -7.84
N SER A 129 -16.23 -8.25 -7.67
CA SER A 129 -17.64 -8.51 -7.95
C SER A 129 -18.61 -7.67 -7.10
N LYS A 130 -18.12 -7.16 -5.97
CA LYS A 130 -18.84 -6.29 -5.03
C LYS A 130 -18.46 -4.81 -5.16
N GLY A 131 -17.69 -4.44 -6.19
CA GLY A 131 -17.30 -3.06 -6.47
C GLY A 131 -16.05 -2.59 -5.73
N TYR A 132 -15.30 -3.48 -5.09
CA TYR A 132 -14.04 -3.15 -4.41
C TYR A 132 -12.84 -3.58 -5.26
N LEU A 133 -12.02 -2.63 -5.68
CA LEU A 133 -10.72 -2.91 -6.29
C LEU A 133 -9.71 -3.23 -5.18
N ALA A 134 -9.75 -4.46 -4.70
CA ALA A 134 -9.02 -4.90 -3.53
C ALA A 134 -8.27 -6.23 -3.75
N GLY A 135 -7.23 -6.43 -2.98
CA GLY A 135 -6.46 -7.68 -2.89
C GLY A 135 -6.05 -7.92 -1.44
N ASN A 136 -4.87 -8.46 -1.24
CA ASN A 136 -4.31 -8.74 0.08
C ASN A 136 -3.39 -7.62 0.62
N SER A 137 -3.49 -6.41 0.08
CA SER A 137 -2.71 -5.24 0.54
C SER A 137 -3.47 -3.95 0.29
N VAL A 138 -3.16 -2.94 1.10
CA VAL A 138 -3.76 -1.61 1.03
C VAL A 138 -2.68 -0.54 1.06
N TYR A 139 -2.74 0.36 0.09
CA TYR A 139 -2.05 1.65 0.11
C TYR A 139 -2.97 2.63 0.84
N VAL A 140 -2.71 2.86 2.11
CA VAL A 140 -3.60 3.67 2.95
C VAL A 140 -3.54 5.13 2.54
N CYS A 141 -4.71 5.76 2.42
CA CYS A 141 -4.84 7.19 2.15
C CYS A 141 -5.83 7.84 3.14
N THR A 142 -5.90 9.15 3.13
CA THR A 142 -6.76 9.93 4.03
C THR A 142 -8.26 9.73 3.79
N GLU A 143 -8.63 9.23 2.61
CA GLU A 143 -10.01 8.94 2.21
C GLU A 143 -10.48 7.54 2.66
N HIS A 144 -9.63 6.74 3.26
CA HIS A 144 -10.04 5.52 3.93
C HIS A 144 -10.68 5.89 5.28
N THR A 145 -11.90 6.42 5.21
CA THR A 145 -12.70 6.76 6.40
C THR A 145 -13.18 5.50 7.12
N PRO A 146 -13.63 5.61 8.39
CA PRO A 146 -14.19 4.46 9.11
C PRO A 146 -15.33 3.78 8.32
N GLU A 147 -16.22 4.54 7.69
CA GLU A 147 -17.34 4.02 6.92
C GLU A 147 -16.89 3.21 5.71
N VAL A 148 -15.84 3.69 4.99
CA VAL A 148 -15.24 2.97 3.85
C VAL A 148 -14.61 1.66 4.31
N ILE A 149 -13.90 1.69 5.46
CA ILE A 149 -13.26 0.51 6.03
C ILE A 149 -14.31 -0.48 6.53
N ASP A 150 -15.34 -0.03 7.21
CA ASP A 150 -16.43 -0.88 7.70
C ASP A 150 -17.09 -1.62 6.54
N GLY A 151 -17.49 -0.91 5.47
CA GLY A 151 -18.06 -1.52 4.28
C GLY A 151 -17.12 -2.51 3.58
N PHE A 152 -15.81 -2.22 3.55
CA PHE A 152 -14.82 -3.15 3.01
C PHE A 152 -14.78 -4.46 3.82
N PHE A 153 -14.75 -4.40 5.15
CA PHE A 153 -14.70 -5.59 5.99
C PHE A 153 -16.00 -6.38 6.01
N GLU A 154 -17.17 -5.73 5.90
CA GLU A 154 -18.46 -6.40 5.73
C GLU A 154 -18.48 -7.29 4.47
N VAL A 155 -17.90 -6.80 3.38
CA VAL A 155 -17.81 -7.55 2.12
C VAL A 155 -16.71 -8.61 2.15
N LEU A 156 -15.62 -8.37 2.86
CA LEU A 156 -14.48 -9.30 2.95
C LEU A 156 -14.80 -10.52 3.85
N ASP A 157 -15.64 -10.36 4.86
CA ASP A 157 -15.97 -11.41 5.83
C ASP A 157 -16.48 -12.71 5.17
N PRO A 158 -17.49 -12.69 4.27
CA PRO A 158 -17.92 -13.89 3.55
C PRO A 158 -16.79 -14.54 2.71
N VAL A 159 -15.86 -13.74 2.18
CA VAL A 159 -14.74 -14.27 1.39
C VAL A 159 -13.78 -15.08 2.27
N PHE A 160 -13.53 -14.63 3.51
CA PHE A 160 -12.75 -15.41 4.47
C PHE A 160 -13.47 -16.72 4.85
N GLY A 161 -14.82 -16.70 4.90
CA GLY A 161 -15.61 -17.93 5.05
C GLY A 161 -15.41 -18.92 3.90
N LEU A 162 -15.39 -18.46 2.65
CA LEU A 162 -15.09 -19.31 1.50
C LEU A 162 -13.67 -19.91 1.58
N ILE A 163 -12.69 -19.14 2.04
CA ILE A 163 -11.33 -19.63 2.24
C ILE A 163 -11.27 -20.67 3.35
N GLN A 164 -11.99 -20.48 4.43
CA GLN A 164 -12.13 -21.48 5.50
C GLN A 164 -12.71 -22.80 4.95
N ASP A 165 -13.75 -22.75 4.12
CA ASP A 165 -14.31 -23.94 3.46
C ASP A 165 -13.25 -24.65 2.61
N CYS A 166 -12.39 -23.88 1.92
CA CYS A 166 -11.30 -24.45 1.12
C CYS A 166 -10.23 -25.13 1.99
N GLU A 167 -9.86 -24.56 3.11
CA GLU A 167 -8.96 -25.19 4.08
C GLU A 167 -9.58 -26.48 4.68
N GLN A 168 -10.90 -26.61 4.66
CA GLN A 168 -11.64 -27.81 5.08
C GLN A 168 -11.89 -28.82 3.95
N GLY A 169 -11.33 -28.58 2.76
CA GLY A 169 -11.35 -29.56 1.66
C GLY A 169 -12.17 -29.15 0.44
N ARG A 170 -12.77 -27.97 0.40
CA ARG A 170 -13.39 -27.45 -0.82
C ARG A 170 -12.31 -27.04 -1.83
N ASP A 171 -12.47 -27.46 -3.07
CA ASP A 171 -11.53 -27.10 -4.13
C ASP A 171 -11.63 -25.60 -4.47
N VAL A 172 -10.59 -24.83 -4.16
CA VAL A 172 -10.52 -23.39 -4.49
C VAL A 172 -10.53 -23.15 -6.00
N MET A 173 -9.98 -24.07 -6.80
CA MET A 173 -9.97 -23.90 -8.27
C MET A 173 -11.36 -23.91 -8.85
N SER A 174 -12.32 -24.59 -8.22
CA SER A 174 -13.74 -24.58 -8.63
C SER A 174 -14.43 -23.24 -8.39
N LEU A 175 -13.84 -22.34 -7.59
CA LEU A 175 -14.39 -21.03 -7.27
C LEU A 175 -13.81 -19.92 -8.16
N LEU A 176 -12.69 -20.20 -8.84
CA LEU A 176 -12.00 -19.18 -9.65
C LEU A 176 -12.58 -19.11 -11.06
N ASN A 177 -12.81 -17.89 -11.55
CA ASN A 177 -13.24 -17.61 -12.93
C ASN A 177 -12.08 -17.60 -13.94
N GLY A 178 -10.84 -17.68 -13.45
CA GLY A 178 -9.65 -17.60 -14.29
C GLY A 178 -8.42 -18.21 -13.60
N PRO A 179 -7.25 -18.07 -14.22
CA PRO A 179 -6.03 -18.66 -13.68
C PRO A 179 -5.61 -17.97 -12.36
N VAL A 180 -4.89 -18.72 -11.52
CA VAL A 180 -4.25 -18.20 -10.31
C VAL A 180 -3.25 -17.10 -10.68
N CYS A 181 -3.23 -16.03 -9.90
CA CYS A 181 -2.31 -14.92 -10.10
C CYS A 181 -0.84 -15.35 -9.95
N HIS A 182 0.06 -14.63 -10.62
CA HIS A 182 1.49 -14.87 -10.51
C HIS A 182 2.06 -14.33 -9.19
N ALA A 183 3.11 -14.99 -8.69
CA ALA A 183 3.96 -14.44 -7.64
C ALA A 183 4.98 -13.46 -8.25
N GLY A 184 5.08 -12.26 -7.68
CA GLY A 184 6.06 -11.24 -8.09
C GLY A 184 5.79 -10.60 -9.45
N PHE A 185 6.78 -9.84 -9.91
CA PHE A 185 6.79 -9.25 -11.24
C PHE A 185 7.38 -10.26 -12.23
N LYS A 186 6.65 -10.52 -13.31
CA LYS A 186 7.14 -11.28 -14.46
C LYS A 186 7.10 -10.40 -15.70
#